data_a4e8bdea3a0013fa5d26cdf10358a12e
#
_entry.id   a4e8bdea3a0013fa5d26cdf10358a12e
#
_cell.length_a   1.000
_cell.length_b   1.000
_cell.length_c   1.000
_cell.angle_alpha   90.00
_cell.angle_beta   90.00
_cell.angle_gamma   90.00
#
_symmetry.space_group_name_H-M   'P 1'
#
loop_
_entity.id
_entity.type
_entity.pdbx_description
1 polymer ?
#
loop_
_entity_poly.entity_id
_entity_poly.type
_entity_poly.pdbx_seq_one_letter_code
_entity_poly.pdbx_strand_id
1 'polypeptide(L)'
;MVQSTCSTPRLSPLSSKPILLGFDGADMSSDAGLTLLREIERKAGLAQRLADCLCDPRDPAKVQHSLCDIIRFRIMMIAAGYEDGNDANALRHDPGFRIALERGPETGAALCSQPTISRMENLPDARALIHMGREMVRFYCQSFARAPGRIVLDIDDTFDAVHGHQQLRLFNAFYDEFGFQPIVVFDGEGRLVGTLLRPARRPRGAESAAHIRRLIRQIAKHWPETEILLRADSHYCTPEVLDLCDRLGLSYVFGLSKNGRLAQNISALEASTAARYARTPGQKLRRFKTFSYAARSWSKPRRVIARVEVGPMGRDTRYIVTNLEGGRGKHLYESPI
;
A
#
# COMPACT_ATOMS: atom_id res chain seq x y z
N MET A 1 3.10 -35.96 19.33
CA MET A 1 4.18 -35.07 18.89
C MET A 1 4.24 -35.11 17.37
N VAL A 2 3.72 -34.10 16.69
CA VAL A 2 3.81 -33.99 15.24
C VAL A 2 5.16 -33.37 14.93
N GLN A 3 6.10 -34.17 14.42
CA GLN A 3 7.34 -33.64 13.84
C GLN A 3 6.98 -32.84 12.59
N SER A 4 6.93 -31.52 12.70
CA SER A 4 6.89 -30.63 11.55
C SER A 4 8.23 -30.77 10.83
N THR A 5 8.25 -31.50 9.73
CA THR A 5 9.39 -31.51 8.79
C THR A 5 9.40 -30.20 8.02
N CYS A 6 9.82 -29.12 8.70
CA CYS A 6 10.11 -27.87 8.03
C CYS A 6 11.37 -28.10 7.18
N SER A 7 11.22 -28.25 5.87
CA SER A 7 12.36 -28.37 4.96
C SER A 7 13.15 -27.05 5.01
N THR A 8 14.39 -27.12 5.43
CA THR A 8 15.31 -25.99 5.42
C THR A 8 15.38 -25.41 4.00
N PRO A 9 15.09 -24.12 3.79
CA PRO A 9 15.11 -23.55 2.44
C PRO A 9 16.53 -23.61 1.87
N ARG A 10 16.65 -24.02 0.60
CA ARG A 10 17.92 -23.97 -0.13
C ARG A 10 18.21 -22.55 -0.54
N LEU A 11 19.32 -21.98 -0.04
CA LEU A 11 19.80 -20.66 -0.39
C LEU A 11 20.83 -20.75 -1.52
N SER A 12 20.91 -19.69 -2.36
CA SER A 12 21.92 -19.60 -3.40
C SER A 12 23.31 -19.46 -2.81
N PRO A 13 24.35 -20.13 -3.36
CA PRO A 13 25.69 -20.02 -2.83
C PRO A 13 26.26 -18.61 -3.00
N LEU A 14 27.19 -18.24 -2.12
CA LEU A 14 27.99 -17.03 -2.23
C LEU A 14 29.39 -17.41 -2.68
N SER A 15 29.80 -16.97 -3.86
CA SER A 15 31.14 -17.29 -4.42
C SER A 15 31.52 -18.76 -4.26
N SER A 16 30.65 -19.67 -4.69
CA SER A 16 30.78 -21.14 -4.56
C SER A 16 30.67 -21.74 -3.16
N LYS A 17 30.56 -20.95 -2.08
CA LYS A 17 30.34 -21.46 -0.73
C LYS A 17 28.82 -21.60 -0.46
N PRO A 18 28.33 -22.77 0.00
CA PRO A 18 26.92 -22.93 0.35
C PRO A 18 26.55 -22.07 1.55
N ILE A 19 25.36 -21.47 1.51
CA ILE A 19 24.76 -20.82 2.66
C ILE A 19 23.77 -21.81 3.29
N LEU A 20 23.97 -22.12 4.58
CA LEU A 20 23.07 -22.96 5.35
C LEU A 20 22.26 -22.09 6.29
N LEU A 21 20.95 -22.30 6.32
CA LEU A 21 20.03 -21.64 7.26
C LEU A 21 19.52 -22.71 8.24
N GLY A 22 19.79 -22.54 9.51
CA GLY A 22 19.29 -23.38 10.58
C GLY A 22 18.40 -22.59 11.54
N PHE A 23 17.45 -23.26 12.18
CA PHE A 23 16.56 -22.69 13.19
C PHE A 23 16.77 -23.32 14.57
N ASP A 24 17.98 -23.80 14.82
CA ASP A 24 18.40 -24.55 16.00
C ASP A 24 19.37 -23.73 16.90
N GLY A 25 19.63 -22.48 16.55
CA GLY A 25 20.48 -21.58 17.32
C GLY A 25 19.76 -20.96 18.52
N ALA A 26 20.45 -20.86 19.68
CA ALA A 26 19.92 -20.20 20.88
C ALA A 26 20.02 -18.67 20.79
N ASP A 27 21.12 -18.12 20.29
CA ASP A 27 21.34 -16.67 20.14
C ASP A 27 21.56 -16.37 18.66
N MET A 28 20.54 -15.82 18.01
CA MET A 28 20.58 -15.48 16.59
C MET A 28 20.77 -13.99 16.40
N SER A 29 21.54 -13.60 15.38
CA SER A 29 21.54 -12.23 14.90
C SER A 29 20.11 -11.84 14.45
N SER A 30 19.63 -10.67 14.86
CA SER A 30 18.30 -10.14 14.49
C SER A 30 18.10 -10.08 12.97
N ASP A 31 19.18 -9.98 12.19
CA ASP A 31 19.14 -9.70 10.76
C ASP A 31 19.35 -10.94 9.88
N ALA A 32 19.45 -12.13 10.43
CA ALA A 32 19.60 -13.39 9.67
C ALA A 32 18.46 -13.63 8.66
N GLY A 33 17.26 -13.11 8.93
CA GLY A 33 16.11 -13.14 8.01
C GLY A 33 16.37 -12.47 6.67
N LEU A 34 17.34 -11.55 6.56
CA LEU A 34 17.76 -10.92 5.31
C LEU A 34 18.24 -11.91 4.26
N THR A 35 18.74 -13.08 4.67
CA THR A 35 19.15 -14.14 3.74
C THR A 35 17.95 -14.68 2.93
N LEU A 36 16.76 -14.72 3.50
CA LEU A 36 15.52 -15.08 2.79
C LEU A 36 15.09 -13.96 1.84
N LEU A 37 15.15 -12.70 2.28
CA LEU A 37 14.86 -11.54 1.42
C LEU A 37 15.84 -11.44 0.26
N ARG A 38 17.10 -11.79 0.45
CA ARG A 38 18.09 -11.92 -0.62
C ARG A 38 17.63 -12.86 -1.73
N GLU A 39 17.11 -14.04 -1.38
CA GLU A 39 16.59 -15.00 -2.38
C GLU A 39 15.37 -14.45 -3.13
N ILE A 40 14.49 -13.72 -2.43
CA ILE A 40 13.36 -13.05 -3.05
C ILE A 40 13.85 -11.96 -4.02
N GLU A 41 14.77 -11.09 -3.57
CA GLU A 41 15.33 -10.01 -4.39
C GLU A 41 16.07 -10.54 -5.62
N ARG A 42 16.82 -11.63 -5.50
CA ARG A 42 17.50 -12.29 -6.64
C ARG A 42 16.51 -12.72 -7.73
N LYS A 43 15.32 -13.18 -7.35
CA LYS A 43 14.25 -13.57 -8.28
C LYS A 43 13.47 -12.38 -8.80
N ALA A 44 13.17 -11.44 -7.93
CA ALA A 44 12.33 -10.28 -8.22
C ALA A 44 13.08 -9.18 -8.97
N GLY A 45 14.35 -8.95 -8.62
CA GLY A 45 15.22 -7.92 -9.21
C GLY A 45 14.69 -6.51 -8.98
N LEU A 46 14.02 -6.24 -7.87
CA LEU A 46 13.37 -4.94 -7.60
C LEU A 46 14.39 -3.81 -7.56
N ALA A 47 15.52 -4.02 -6.89
CA ALA A 47 16.56 -2.99 -6.78
C ALA A 47 17.13 -2.60 -8.17
N GLN A 48 17.37 -3.57 -9.04
CA GLN A 48 17.84 -3.31 -10.41
C GLN A 48 16.80 -2.55 -11.22
N ARG A 49 15.52 -2.96 -11.15
CA ARG A 49 14.42 -2.29 -11.85
C ARG A 49 14.28 -0.83 -11.43
N LEU A 50 14.42 -0.53 -10.15
CA LEU A 50 14.38 0.85 -9.64
C LEU A 50 15.64 1.63 -10.05
N ALA A 51 16.81 0.99 -10.04
CA ALA A 51 18.06 1.60 -10.51
C ALA A 51 17.99 1.98 -11.99
N ASP A 52 17.40 1.13 -12.83
CA ASP A 52 17.22 1.38 -14.27
C ASP A 52 16.31 2.58 -14.57
N CYS A 53 15.52 3.03 -13.59
CA CYS A 53 14.74 4.26 -13.71
C CYS A 53 15.56 5.55 -13.48
N LEU A 54 16.80 5.42 -13.01
CA LEU A 54 17.67 6.53 -12.63
C LEU A 54 18.79 6.73 -13.64
N CYS A 55 19.18 7.98 -13.85
CA CYS A 55 20.39 8.31 -14.54
C CYS A 55 21.51 8.51 -13.52
N ASP A 56 22.59 7.73 -13.60
CA ASP A 56 23.75 7.88 -12.72
C ASP A 56 24.70 8.95 -13.29
N PRO A 57 24.83 10.12 -12.66
CA PRO A 57 25.69 11.19 -13.15
C PRO A 57 27.17 11.00 -12.75
N ARG A 58 27.50 9.95 -11.99
CA ARG A 58 28.85 9.72 -11.46
C ARG A 58 29.78 9.19 -12.55
N ASP A 59 31.05 9.54 -12.45
CA ASP A 59 32.11 8.98 -13.29
C ASP A 59 32.22 7.45 -13.04
N PRO A 60 31.97 6.59 -14.06
CA PRO A 60 32.00 5.14 -13.90
C PRO A 60 33.32 4.62 -13.30
N ALA A 61 34.45 5.26 -13.57
CA ALA A 61 35.74 4.86 -13.04
C ALA A 61 35.89 5.08 -11.53
N LYS A 62 35.03 5.90 -10.92
CA LYS A 62 35.06 6.26 -9.50
C LYS A 62 33.90 5.65 -8.70
N VAL A 63 32.99 4.92 -9.37
CA VAL A 63 31.83 4.29 -8.71
C VAL A 63 32.30 3.06 -7.92
N GLN A 64 32.22 3.14 -6.59
CA GLN A 64 32.50 2.00 -5.69
C GLN A 64 31.24 1.16 -5.41
N HIS A 65 30.08 1.77 -5.45
CA HIS A 65 28.78 1.13 -5.22
C HIS A 65 27.85 1.51 -6.37
N SER A 66 27.30 0.54 -7.06
CA SER A 66 26.29 0.76 -8.10
C SER A 66 24.99 1.34 -7.51
N LEU A 67 24.17 2.00 -8.32
CA LEU A 67 22.83 2.43 -7.86
C LEU A 67 22.00 1.22 -7.40
N CYS A 68 22.10 0.10 -8.09
CA CYS A 68 21.45 -1.15 -7.70
C CYS A 68 21.86 -1.61 -6.29
N ASP A 69 23.18 -1.60 -5.98
CA ASP A 69 23.66 -2.00 -4.65
C ASP A 69 23.18 -1.05 -3.55
N ILE A 70 23.19 0.27 -3.83
CA ILE A 70 22.73 1.26 -2.85
C ILE A 70 21.23 1.09 -2.58
N ILE A 71 20.42 0.93 -3.62
CA ILE A 71 18.97 0.72 -3.51
C ILE A 71 18.68 -0.61 -2.79
N ARG A 72 19.38 -1.70 -3.16
CA ARG A 72 19.24 -3.00 -2.51
C ARG A 72 19.56 -2.92 -1.02
N PHE A 73 20.65 -2.25 -0.66
CA PHE A 73 20.99 -2.05 0.75
C PHE A 73 19.90 -1.28 1.49
N ARG A 74 19.40 -0.20 0.88
CA ARG A 74 18.32 0.58 1.47
C ARG A 74 17.01 -0.21 1.66
N ILE A 75 16.65 -1.03 0.68
CA ILE A 75 15.49 -1.95 0.78
C ILE A 75 15.69 -2.94 1.93
N MET A 76 16.88 -3.54 2.06
CA MET A 76 17.19 -4.48 3.14
C MET A 76 17.16 -3.80 4.51
N MET A 77 17.67 -2.56 4.62
CA MET A 77 17.60 -1.79 5.87
C MET A 77 16.15 -1.58 6.30
N ILE A 78 15.29 -1.06 5.42
CA ILE A 78 13.88 -0.80 5.73
C ILE A 78 13.18 -2.11 6.11
N ALA A 79 13.42 -3.19 5.38
CA ALA A 79 12.82 -4.49 5.64
C ALA A 79 13.25 -5.12 6.98
N ALA A 80 14.45 -4.77 7.47
CA ALA A 80 14.97 -5.18 8.77
C ALA A 80 14.54 -4.24 9.91
N GLY A 81 13.78 -3.16 9.63
CA GLY A 81 13.29 -2.21 10.63
C GLY A 81 14.21 -1.01 10.88
N TYR A 82 15.22 -0.81 10.04
CA TYR A 82 16.11 0.36 10.10
C TYR A 82 15.63 1.44 9.13
N GLU A 83 14.74 2.26 9.62
CA GLU A 83 14.09 3.32 8.82
C GLU A 83 15.02 4.49 8.54
N ASP A 84 15.94 4.79 9.48
CA ASP A 84 16.86 5.92 9.34
C ASP A 84 18.07 5.54 8.45
N GLY A 85 18.39 6.42 7.51
CA GLY A 85 19.62 6.30 6.72
C GLY A 85 20.92 6.35 7.55
N ASN A 86 20.89 6.93 8.74
CA ASN A 86 22.06 7.01 9.65
C ASN A 86 22.56 5.63 10.10
N ASP A 87 21.66 4.65 10.23
CA ASP A 87 22.00 3.29 10.60
C ASP A 87 22.95 2.61 9.60
N ALA A 88 22.98 3.09 8.37
CA ALA A 88 23.87 2.58 7.33
C ALA A 88 25.34 2.57 7.74
N ASN A 89 25.79 3.53 8.57
CA ASN A 89 27.19 3.59 8.98
C ASN A 89 27.59 2.44 9.93
N ALA A 90 26.67 1.91 10.71
CA ALA A 90 26.86 0.70 11.50
C ALA A 90 26.65 -0.56 10.65
N LEU A 91 25.52 -0.62 9.94
CA LEU A 91 25.08 -1.79 9.18
C LEU A 91 25.96 -2.13 7.97
N ARG A 92 26.70 -1.17 7.42
CA ARG A 92 27.63 -1.41 6.28
C ARG A 92 28.71 -2.44 6.56
N HIS A 93 28.99 -2.73 7.83
CA HIS A 93 29.96 -3.70 8.31
C HIS A 93 29.31 -4.99 8.82
N ASP A 94 27.98 -5.00 8.95
CA ASP A 94 27.26 -6.15 9.46
C ASP A 94 27.34 -7.35 8.51
N PRO A 95 27.67 -8.57 9.01
CA PRO A 95 27.83 -9.75 8.18
C PRO A 95 26.53 -10.20 7.49
N GLY A 96 25.37 -10.06 8.14
CA GLY A 96 24.07 -10.40 7.56
C GLY A 96 23.74 -9.52 6.37
N PHE A 97 23.92 -8.20 6.49
CA PHE A 97 23.75 -7.26 5.38
C PHE A 97 24.76 -7.48 4.24
N ARG A 98 26.01 -7.80 4.58
CA ARG A 98 27.01 -8.14 3.54
C ARG A 98 26.59 -9.38 2.75
N ILE A 99 26.13 -10.44 3.41
CA ILE A 99 25.61 -11.64 2.72
C ILE A 99 24.40 -11.28 1.87
N ALA A 100 23.48 -10.47 2.37
CA ALA A 100 22.30 -10.03 1.62
C ALA A 100 22.67 -9.28 0.32
N LEU A 101 23.83 -8.62 0.30
CA LEU A 101 24.38 -7.90 -0.85
C LEU A 101 25.49 -8.66 -1.59
N GLU A 102 25.52 -9.98 -1.53
CA GLU A 102 26.47 -10.85 -2.25
C GLU A 102 27.93 -10.62 -1.86
N ARG A 103 28.22 -10.20 -0.61
CA ARG A 103 29.58 -9.98 -0.13
C ARG A 103 29.94 -10.97 0.98
N GLY A 104 31.21 -11.31 1.07
CA GLY A 104 31.70 -12.16 2.13
C GLY A 104 31.47 -11.52 3.50
N PRO A 105 30.97 -12.27 4.49
CA PRO A 105 30.61 -11.71 5.80
C PRO A 105 31.80 -11.12 6.57
N GLU A 106 32.99 -11.73 6.47
CA GLU A 106 34.19 -11.32 7.19
C GLU A 106 35.12 -10.46 6.32
N THR A 107 35.38 -10.88 5.07
CA THR A 107 36.39 -10.30 4.18
C THR A 107 35.82 -9.41 3.09
N GLY A 108 34.49 -9.37 2.94
CA GLY A 108 33.85 -8.54 1.92
C GLY A 108 34.03 -7.05 2.18
N ALA A 109 34.15 -6.26 1.11
CA ALA A 109 34.20 -4.81 1.22
C ALA A 109 32.95 -4.27 1.95
N ALA A 110 33.13 -3.19 2.70
CA ALA A 110 32.02 -2.52 3.37
C ALA A 110 30.93 -2.07 2.36
N LEU A 111 29.68 -2.05 2.80
CA LEU A 111 28.59 -1.49 2.02
C LEU A 111 28.69 0.04 1.97
N CYS A 112 27.78 0.70 1.28
CA CYS A 112 27.82 2.15 1.15
C CYS A 112 27.53 2.85 2.49
N SER A 113 28.03 4.07 2.64
CA SER A 113 27.83 4.90 3.82
C SER A 113 26.51 5.68 3.76
N GLN A 114 26.05 6.19 4.88
CA GLN A 114 24.88 7.08 4.98
C GLN A 114 24.92 8.25 3.98
N PRO A 115 26.01 9.02 3.81
CA PRO A 115 26.03 10.08 2.81
C PRO A 115 25.83 9.59 1.37
N THR A 116 26.18 8.34 1.08
CA THR A 116 25.96 7.73 -0.24
C THR A 116 24.49 7.39 -0.45
N ILE A 117 23.83 6.83 0.58
CA ILE A 117 22.36 6.60 0.59
C ILE A 117 21.63 7.92 0.41
N SER A 118 21.96 8.95 1.19
CA SER A 118 21.29 10.25 1.11
C SER A 118 21.44 10.91 -0.28
N ARG A 119 22.62 10.80 -0.90
CA ARG A 119 22.79 11.29 -2.28
C ARG A 119 21.95 10.51 -3.28
N MET A 120 21.81 9.20 -3.13
CA MET A 120 20.96 8.38 -3.99
C MET A 120 19.48 8.72 -3.78
N GLU A 121 19.01 8.88 -2.55
CA GLU A 121 17.63 9.25 -2.24
C GLU A 121 17.25 10.64 -2.80
N ASN A 122 18.20 11.54 -2.91
CA ASN A 122 18.01 12.88 -3.49
C ASN A 122 18.32 12.97 -5.01
N LEU A 123 18.71 11.85 -5.63
CA LEU A 123 19.07 11.82 -7.07
C LEU A 123 17.84 11.90 -7.99
N PRO A 124 16.69 11.22 -7.70
CA PRO A 124 15.59 11.13 -8.65
C PRO A 124 14.95 12.49 -8.92
N ASP A 125 14.86 12.88 -10.18
CA ASP A 125 14.00 13.96 -10.63
C ASP A 125 12.53 13.52 -10.74
N ALA A 126 11.64 14.46 -11.06
CA ALA A 126 10.20 14.16 -11.20
C ALA A 126 9.91 13.09 -12.30
N ARG A 127 10.74 13.00 -13.35
CA ARG A 127 10.58 11.99 -14.42
C ARG A 127 10.98 10.62 -13.91
N ALA A 128 12.11 10.54 -13.22
CA ALA A 128 12.59 9.31 -12.60
C ALA A 128 11.58 8.76 -11.59
N LEU A 129 11.02 9.62 -10.71
CA LEU A 129 9.97 9.21 -9.77
C LEU A 129 8.72 8.67 -10.47
N ILE A 130 8.30 9.28 -11.59
CA ILE A 130 7.19 8.76 -12.41
C ILE A 130 7.55 7.39 -13.02
N HIS A 131 8.78 7.20 -13.47
CA HIS A 131 9.26 5.92 -14.02
C HIS A 131 9.28 4.85 -12.92
N MET A 132 9.83 5.14 -11.74
CA MET A 132 9.83 4.24 -10.60
C MET A 132 8.40 3.84 -10.19
N GLY A 133 7.47 4.78 -10.13
CA GLY A 133 6.06 4.48 -9.85
C GLY A 133 5.42 3.57 -10.91
N ARG A 134 5.76 3.74 -12.20
CA ARG A 134 5.28 2.85 -13.27
C ARG A 134 5.92 1.46 -13.18
N GLU A 135 7.19 1.39 -12.82
CA GLU A 135 7.89 0.12 -12.65
C GLU A 135 7.36 -0.66 -11.45
N MET A 136 6.98 0.01 -10.35
CA MET A 136 6.28 -0.64 -9.24
C MET A 136 4.97 -1.31 -9.68
N VAL A 137 4.15 -0.61 -10.47
CA VAL A 137 2.91 -1.21 -11.03
C VAL A 137 3.23 -2.37 -11.98
N ARG A 138 4.25 -2.24 -12.82
CA ARG A 138 4.71 -3.32 -13.71
C ARG A 138 5.18 -4.53 -12.89
N PHE A 139 5.97 -4.29 -11.85
CA PHE A 139 6.44 -5.33 -10.94
C PHE A 139 5.26 -6.07 -10.29
N TYR A 140 4.26 -5.33 -9.77
CA TYR A 140 3.02 -5.91 -9.26
C TYR A 140 2.35 -6.80 -10.31
N CYS A 141 2.12 -6.30 -11.53
CA CYS A 141 1.48 -7.07 -12.60
C CYS A 141 2.27 -8.34 -12.96
N GLN A 142 3.59 -8.29 -12.96
CA GLN A 142 4.46 -9.42 -13.28
C GLN A 142 4.60 -10.44 -12.14
N SER A 143 4.18 -10.11 -10.92
CA SER A 143 4.14 -11.05 -9.79
C SER A 143 3.06 -12.13 -9.94
N PHE A 144 2.14 -11.96 -10.89
CA PHE A 144 1.09 -12.93 -11.18
C PHE A 144 1.49 -13.85 -12.34
N ALA A 145 1.25 -15.14 -12.18
CA ALA A 145 1.49 -16.11 -13.25
C ALA A 145 0.59 -15.89 -14.48
N ARG A 146 -0.60 -15.32 -14.28
CA ARG A 146 -1.59 -14.98 -15.32
C ARG A 146 -2.30 -13.70 -14.93
N ALA A 147 -2.74 -12.92 -15.93
CA ALA A 147 -3.62 -11.78 -15.68
C ALA A 147 -4.89 -12.26 -14.97
N PRO A 148 -5.25 -11.68 -13.82
CA PRO A 148 -6.49 -12.05 -13.13
C PRO A 148 -7.69 -11.52 -13.89
N GLY A 149 -8.83 -12.23 -13.87
CA GLY A 149 -10.07 -11.74 -14.47
C GLY A 149 -10.61 -10.50 -13.74
N ARG A 150 -10.31 -10.38 -12.44
CA ARG A 150 -10.73 -9.26 -11.61
C ARG A 150 -9.71 -8.98 -10.51
N ILE A 151 -9.54 -7.70 -10.18
CA ILE A 151 -8.78 -7.24 -9.01
C ILE A 151 -9.60 -6.24 -8.19
N VAL A 152 -9.33 -6.24 -6.90
CA VAL A 152 -9.80 -5.21 -5.96
C VAL A 152 -8.61 -4.32 -5.65
N LEU A 153 -8.80 -3.00 -5.72
CA LEU A 153 -7.79 -2.01 -5.33
C LEU A 153 -8.30 -1.21 -4.15
N ASP A 154 -7.61 -1.33 -3.03
CA ASP A 154 -7.84 -0.57 -1.80
C ASP A 154 -6.97 0.69 -1.83
N ILE A 155 -7.63 1.85 -1.82
CA ILE A 155 -6.97 3.15 -1.87
C ILE A 155 -7.15 3.82 -0.52
N ASP A 156 -6.03 4.17 0.11
CA ASP A 156 -6.03 4.88 1.38
C ASP A 156 -4.87 5.88 1.42
N ASP A 157 -4.87 6.75 2.41
CA ASP A 157 -3.76 7.62 2.72
C ASP A 157 -3.40 7.50 4.21
N THR A 158 -2.10 7.49 4.48
CA THR A 158 -1.59 7.38 5.84
C THR A 158 -0.79 8.62 6.19
N PHE A 159 -0.85 9.04 7.45
CA PHE A 159 0.01 10.13 7.92
C PHE A 159 1.36 9.55 8.35
N ASP A 160 2.41 10.18 7.86
CA ASP A 160 3.81 9.83 8.12
C ASP A 160 4.49 11.04 8.76
N ALA A 161 4.74 10.95 10.07
CA ALA A 161 5.37 12.00 10.85
C ALA A 161 6.83 12.17 10.45
N VAL A 162 7.29 13.41 10.35
CA VAL A 162 8.63 13.74 9.89
C VAL A 162 9.46 14.27 11.04
N HIS A 163 10.55 13.58 11.35
CA HIS A 163 11.55 14.00 12.32
C HIS A 163 12.67 14.78 11.63
N GLY A 164 12.47 16.07 11.39
CA GLY A 164 13.48 16.91 10.74
C GLY A 164 12.87 17.97 9.82
N HIS A 165 13.71 18.61 9.01
CA HIS A 165 13.32 19.74 8.15
C HIS A 165 13.20 19.35 6.66
N GLN A 166 12.61 18.18 6.36
CA GLN A 166 12.42 17.73 4.98
C GLN A 166 11.60 18.73 4.18
N GLN A 167 11.98 18.90 2.90
CA GLN A 167 11.27 19.78 1.99
C GLN A 167 9.84 19.27 1.75
N LEU A 168 8.91 20.19 1.56
CA LEU A 168 7.49 19.89 1.28
C LEU A 168 6.72 19.19 2.41
N ARG A 169 7.30 19.01 3.60
CA ARG A 169 6.51 18.65 4.77
C ARG A 169 5.48 19.72 5.07
N LEU A 170 4.32 19.34 5.55
CA LEU A 170 3.28 20.26 6.01
C LEU A 170 2.85 19.90 7.42
N PHE A 171 2.47 20.92 8.17
CA PHE A 171 1.80 20.74 9.45
C PHE A 171 0.38 20.21 9.24
N ASN A 172 0.05 19.13 9.93
CA ASN A 172 -1.28 18.55 9.93
C ASN A 172 -1.93 18.78 11.30
N ALA A 173 -2.92 19.65 11.34
CA ALA A 173 -3.60 20.03 12.59
C ALA A 173 -4.38 18.88 13.25
N PHE A 174 -4.71 17.81 12.55
CA PHE A 174 -5.38 16.66 13.12
C PHE A 174 -4.42 15.79 13.94
N TYR A 175 -3.17 15.65 13.47
CA TYR A 175 -2.13 14.88 14.15
C TYR A 175 -1.23 15.75 15.03
N ASP A 176 -1.38 17.09 14.94
CA ASP A 176 -0.54 18.11 15.63
C ASP A 176 0.96 17.96 15.32
N GLU A 177 1.29 17.51 14.10
CA GLU A 177 2.66 17.23 13.67
C GLU A 177 2.93 17.65 12.23
N PHE A 178 4.22 17.86 11.90
CA PHE A 178 4.67 17.97 10.52
C PHE A 178 4.86 16.60 9.90
N GLY A 179 4.46 16.43 8.64
CA GLY A 179 4.62 15.15 7.97
C GLY A 179 4.29 15.18 6.50
N PHE A 180 4.16 13.96 5.98
CA PHE A 180 3.61 13.66 4.67
C PHE A 180 2.31 12.87 4.83
N GLN A 181 1.52 12.80 3.77
CA GLN A 181 0.30 11.99 3.70
C GLN A 181 0.26 11.26 2.35
N PRO A 182 1.11 10.22 2.18
CA PRO A 182 1.13 9.44 0.96
C PRO A 182 -0.19 8.74 0.72
N ILE A 183 -0.61 8.68 -0.55
CA ILE A 183 -1.64 7.77 -1.01
C ILE A 183 -0.98 6.42 -1.25
N VAL A 184 -1.52 5.37 -0.67
CA VAL A 184 -1.10 3.99 -0.87
C VAL A 184 -2.22 3.18 -1.52
N VAL A 185 -1.86 2.28 -2.42
CA VAL A 185 -2.82 1.39 -3.09
C VAL A 185 -2.35 -0.03 -2.93
N PHE A 186 -3.18 -0.85 -2.31
CA PHE A 186 -2.98 -2.29 -2.17
C PHE A 186 -4.03 -3.05 -2.97
N ASP A 187 -3.74 -4.29 -3.33
CA ASP A 187 -4.78 -5.18 -3.82
C ASP A 187 -5.56 -5.82 -2.67
N GLY A 188 -6.65 -6.53 -3.00
CA GLY A 188 -7.50 -7.19 -2.00
C GLY A 188 -6.80 -8.27 -1.16
N GLU A 189 -5.57 -8.69 -1.55
CA GLU A 189 -4.73 -9.64 -0.81
C GLU A 189 -3.58 -8.96 -0.06
N GLY A 190 -3.55 -7.62 -0.05
CA GLY A 190 -2.55 -6.83 0.68
C GLY A 190 -1.22 -6.64 -0.06
N ARG A 191 -1.15 -6.89 -1.38
CA ARG A 191 0.06 -6.59 -2.16
C ARG A 191 0.09 -5.12 -2.54
N LEU A 192 1.23 -4.47 -2.37
CA LEU A 192 1.41 -3.07 -2.78
C LEU A 192 1.35 -2.96 -4.32
N VAL A 193 0.45 -2.14 -4.80
CA VAL A 193 0.29 -1.83 -6.23
C VAL A 193 1.00 -0.53 -6.61
N GLY A 194 0.92 0.46 -5.74
CA GLY A 194 1.57 1.75 -5.96
C GLY A 194 1.41 2.71 -4.80
N THR A 195 2.25 3.73 -4.81
CA THR A 195 2.22 4.79 -3.81
C THR A 195 2.48 6.15 -4.45
N LEU A 196 2.03 7.22 -3.82
CA LEU A 196 2.29 8.60 -4.20
C LEU A 196 2.58 9.43 -2.95
N LEU A 197 3.86 9.81 -2.76
CA LEU A 197 4.25 10.73 -1.69
C LEU A 197 3.62 12.10 -1.89
N ARG A 198 3.06 12.67 -0.82
CA ARG A 198 2.36 13.96 -0.82
C ARG A 198 2.57 14.69 0.49
N PRO A 199 2.50 16.03 0.47
CA PRO A 199 2.44 16.83 1.70
C PRO A 199 1.25 16.40 2.59
N ALA A 200 1.39 16.59 3.91
CA ALA A 200 0.43 16.15 4.93
C ALA A 200 -0.90 16.93 4.89
N ARG A 201 -1.60 16.85 3.79
CA ARG A 201 -2.95 17.40 3.62
C ARG A 201 -3.84 16.42 2.89
N ARG A 202 -5.14 16.48 3.19
CA ARG A 202 -6.14 15.69 2.47
C ARG A 202 -6.05 15.93 0.95
N PRO A 203 -6.02 14.88 0.12
CA PRO A 203 -6.02 15.03 -1.32
C PRO A 203 -7.31 15.68 -1.82
N ARG A 204 -7.20 16.56 -2.81
CA ARG A 204 -8.38 17.10 -3.51
C ARG A 204 -8.94 16.03 -4.47
N GLY A 205 -10.25 16.06 -4.73
CA GLY A 205 -10.89 15.10 -5.62
C GLY A 205 -10.23 14.99 -7.01
N ALA A 206 -9.86 16.12 -7.60
CA ALA A 206 -9.15 16.15 -8.89
C ALA A 206 -7.74 15.49 -8.81
N GLU A 207 -7.04 15.65 -7.69
CA GLU A 207 -5.73 15.05 -7.45
C GLU A 207 -5.85 13.53 -7.31
N SER A 208 -6.80 13.05 -6.50
CA SER A 208 -7.13 11.64 -6.36
C SER A 208 -7.54 11.01 -7.69
N ALA A 209 -8.43 11.65 -8.43
CA ALA A 209 -8.87 11.18 -9.75
C ALA A 209 -7.70 11.11 -10.75
N ALA A 210 -6.78 12.09 -10.74
CA ALA A 210 -5.60 12.07 -11.61
C ALA A 210 -4.63 10.93 -11.25
N HIS A 211 -4.45 10.63 -9.95
CA HIS A 211 -3.62 9.52 -9.49
C HIS A 211 -4.25 8.18 -9.89
N ILE A 212 -5.52 7.95 -9.55
CA ILE A 212 -6.27 6.74 -9.92
C ILE A 212 -6.21 6.51 -11.43
N ARG A 213 -6.47 7.54 -12.23
CA ARG A 213 -6.42 7.43 -13.70
C ARG A 213 -5.05 6.98 -14.20
N ARG A 214 -3.95 7.50 -13.64
CA ARG A 214 -2.59 7.08 -14.02
C ARG A 214 -2.33 5.63 -13.66
N LEU A 215 -2.73 5.22 -12.45
CA LEU A 215 -2.60 3.85 -11.97
C LEU A 215 -3.37 2.86 -12.86
N ILE A 216 -4.66 3.12 -13.08
CA ILE A 216 -5.52 2.27 -13.92
C ILE A 216 -4.97 2.15 -15.35
N ARG A 217 -4.54 3.25 -15.96
CA ARG A 217 -3.92 3.23 -17.29
C ARG A 217 -2.64 2.41 -17.33
N GLN A 218 -1.87 2.40 -16.25
CA GLN A 218 -0.65 1.58 -16.19
C GLN A 218 -0.98 0.10 -16.03
N ILE A 219 -1.96 -0.27 -15.21
CA ILE A 219 -2.44 -1.65 -15.06
C ILE A 219 -3.02 -2.16 -16.41
N ALA A 220 -3.84 -1.37 -17.06
CA ALA A 220 -4.48 -1.73 -18.34
C ALA A 220 -3.48 -2.01 -19.48
N LYS A 221 -2.24 -1.49 -19.41
CA LYS A 221 -1.18 -1.86 -20.37
C LYS A 221 -0.75 -3.32 -20.25
N HIS A 222 -0.86 -3.89 -19.06
CA HIS A 222 -0.46 -5.26 -18.76
C HIS A 222 -1.67 -6.20 -18.76
N TRP A 223 -2.82 -5.70 -18.31
CA TRP A 223 -4.05 -6.46 -18.10
C TRP A 223 -5.26 -5.71 -18.69
N PRO A 224 -5.41 -5.63 -20.02
CA PRO A 224 -6.45 -4.85 -20.67
C PRO A 224 -7.87 -5.32 -20.38
N GLU A 225 -8.05 -6.61 -20.11
CA GLU A 225 -9.37 -7.23 -19.89
C GLU A 225 -9.70 -7.43 -18.40
N THR A 226 -8.82 -7.04 -17.49
CA THR A 226 -9.05 -7.22 -16.06
C THR A 226 -10.08 -6.24 -15.52
N GLU A 227 -11.14 -6.75 -14.92
CA GLU A 227 -12.11 -5.92 -14.20
C GLU A 227 -11.48 -5.34 -12.92
N ILE A 228 -11.72 -4.06 -12.66
CA ILE A 228 -11.17 -3.37 -11.50
C ILE A 228 -12.30 -2.88 -10.61
N LEU A 229 -12.26 -3.30 -9.34
CA LEU A 229 -13.10 -2.79 -8.26
C LEU A 229 -12.25 -1.87 -7.36
N LEU A 230 -12.63 -0.60 -7.26
CA LEU A 230 -12.00 0.34 -6.34
C LEU A 230 -12.72 0.33 -5.00
N ARG A 231 -11.97 0.22 -3.90
CA ARG A 231 -12.47 0.46 -2.56
C ARG A 231 -11.70 1.61 -1.92
N ALA A 232 -12.40 2.49 -1.26
CA ALA A 232 -11.78 3.59 -0.51
C ALA A 232 -12.73 4.12 0.56
N ASP A 233 -12.19 4.91 1.47
CA ASP A 233 -12.98 5.58 2.48
C ASP A 233 -13.79 6.78 1.93
N SER A 234 -14.46 7.51 2.82
CA SER A 234 -15.40 8.55 2.41
C SER A 234 -14.76 9.79 1.80
N HIS A 235 -13.47 10.04 2.01
CA HIS A 235 -12.85 11.24 1.45
C HIS A 235 -12.48 11.07 -0.03
N TYR A 236 -12.39 9.85 -0.53
CA TYR A 236 -12.27 9.57 -1.97
C TYR A 236 -13.60 9.61 -2.70
N CYS A 237 -14.74 9.63 -2.00
CA CYS A 237 -16.07 9.72 -2.60
C CYS A 237 -16.36 11.15 -3.08
N THR A 238 -15.59 11.64 -4.02
CA THR A 238 -15.73 12.99 -4.62
C THR A 238 -16.33 12.91 -6.02
N PRO A 239 -16.96 13.99 -6.51
CA PRO A 239 -17.53 14.01 -7.86
C PRO A 239 -16.53 13.60 -8.94
N GLU A 240 -15.29 14.12 -8.84
CA GLU A 240 -14.24 13.87 -9.83
C GLU A 240 -13.82 12.39 -9.89
N VAL A 241 -13.77 11.72 -8.75
CA VAL A 241 -13.44 10.29 -8.67
C VAL A 241 -14.60 9.45 -9.17
N LEU A 242 -15.84 9.78 -8.77
CA LEU A 242 -17.04 9.09 -9.22
C LEU A 242 -17.23 9.20 -10.73
N ASP A 243 -17.05 10.40 -11.30
CA ASP A 243 -17.13 10.62 -12.74
C ASP A 243 -15.99 9.95 -13.51
N LEU A 244 -14.81 9.83 -12.89
CA LEU A 244 -13.72 9.04 -13.47
C LEU A 244 -14.08 7.55 -13.53
N CYS A 245 -14.65 6.99 -12.47
CA CYS A 245 -15.10 5.60 -12.44
C CYS A 245 -16.13 5.34 -13.55
N ASP A 246 -17.11 6.24 -13.70
CA ASP A 246 -18.11 6.12 -14.76
C ASP A 246 -17.48 6.15 -16.17
N ARG A 247 -16.55 7.08 -16.42
CA ARG A 247 -15.87 7.20 -17.72
C ARG A 247 -14.99 6.02 -18.08
N LEU A 248 -14.39 5.37 -17.08
CA LEU A 248 -13.49 4.24 -17.30
C LEU A 248 -14.17 2.88 -17.10
N GLY A 249 -15.48 2.85 -16.82
CA GLY A 249 -16.21 1.61 -16.56
C GLY A 249 -15.73 0.85 -15.31
N LEU A 250 -15.18 1.57 -14.31
CA LEU A 250 -14.67 0.97 -13.08
C LEU A 250 -15.81 0.67 -12.11
N SER A 251 -15.76 -0.50 -11.49
CA SER A 251 -16.60 -0.81 -10.34
C SER A 251 -16.04 -0.10 -9.09
N TYR A 252 -16.92 0.28 -8.15
CA TYR A 252 -16.45 0.89 -6.91
C TYR A 252 -17.36 0.61 -5.71
N VAL A 253 -16.75 0.68 -4.52
CA VAL A 253 -17.40 0.72 -3.21
C VAL A 253 -16.66 1.76 -2.38
N PHE A 254 -17.26 2.93 -2.19
CA PHE A 254 -16.67 4.00 -1.40
C PHE A 254 -17.46 4.25 -0.12
N GLY A 255 -16.77 4.54 0.96
CA GLY A 255 -17.40 5.13 2.14
C GLY A 255 -18.15 6.41 1.76
N LEU A 256 -19.20 6.76 2.50
CA LEU A 256 -19.93 8.01 2.31
C LEU A 256 -20.14 8.68 3.66
N SER A 257 -19.69 9.93 3.77
CA SER A 257 -19.83 10.73 4.99
C SER A 257 -21.27 11.01 5.33
N LYS A 258 -21.60 10.94 6.62
CA LYS A 258 -22.96 11.23 7.14
C LYS A 258 -23.39 12.66 6.80
N ASN A 259 -24.66 12.82 6.46
CA ASN A 259 -25.31 14.13 6.34
C ASN A 259 -26.81 14.05 6.66
N GLY A 260 -27.45 15.20 6.83
CA GLY A 260 -28.85 15.27 7.26
C GLY A 260 -29.84 14.55 6.32
N ARG A 261 -29.63 14.59 4.98
CA ARG A 261 -30.50 13.90 4.02
C ARG A 261 -30.34 12.37 4.10
N LEU A 262 -29.10 11.88 4.28
CA LEU A 262 -28.87 10.45 4.50
C LEU A 262 -29.51 9.98 5.80
N ALA A 263 -29.39 10.76 6.87
CA ALA A 263 -30.02 10.46 8.15
C ALA A 263 -31.56 10.38 8.04
N GLN A 264 -32.19 11.31 7.31
CA GLN A 264 -33.64 11.27 7.07
C GLN A 264 -34.07 9.99 6.33
N ASN A 265 -33.31 9.55 5.32
CA ASN A 265 -33.62 8.35 4.55
C ASN A 265 -33.61 7.06 5.36
N ILE A 266 -32.94 7.05 6.53
CA ILE A 266 -32.79 5.84 7.34
C ILE A 266 -33.39 5.95 8.72
N SER A 267 -34.00 7.08 9.11
CA SER A 267 -34.54 7.36 10.44
C SER A 267 -35.49 6.26 10.92
N ALA A 268 -36.41 5.80 10.07
CA ALA A 268 -37.32 4.70 10.38
C ALA A 268 -36.58 3.37 10.60
N LEU A 269 -35.54 3.09 9.85
CA LEU A 269 -34.68 1.89 10.04
C LEU A 269 -33.92 1.98 11.35
N GLU A 270 -33.38 3.13 11.72
CA GLU A 270 -32.71 3.36 12.99
C GLU A 270 -33.64 3.14 14.18
N ALA A 271 -34.82 3.79 14.15
CA ALA A 271 -35.83 3.67 15.21
C ALA A 271 -36.28 2.20 15.39
N SER A 272 -36.61 1.52 14.28
CA SER A 272 -37.06 0.12 14.34
C SER A 272 -35.94 -0.85 14.75
N THR A 273 -34.68 -0.53 14.45
CA THR A 273 -33.53 -1.35 14.88
C THR A 273 -33.29 -1.17 16.38
N ALA A 274 -33.35 0.05 16.89
CA ALA A 274 -33.22 0.34 18.31
C ALA A 274 -34.34 -0.32 19.12
N ALA A 275 -35.60 -0.20 18.68
CA ALA A 275 -36.72 -0.86 19.32
C ALA A 275 -36.61 -2.39 19.34
N ARG A 276 -36.06 -2.99 18.27
CA ARG A 276 -35.86 -4.43 18.23
C ARG A 276 -34.70 -4.87 19.14
N TYR A 277 -33.62 -4.09 19.20
CA TYR A 277 -32.53 -4.36 20.13
C TYR A 277 -32.97 -4.28 21.59
N ALA A 278 -33.83 -3.31 21.95
CA ALA A 278 -34.37 -3.16 23.31
C ALA A 278 -35.16 -4.40 23.78
N ARG A 279 -35.72 -5.18 22.85
CA ARG A 279 -36.49 -6.42 23.20
C ARG A 279 -35.56 -7.62 23.43
N THR A 280 -34.33 -7.61 22.87
CA THR A 280 -33.37 -8.70 22.98
C THR A 280 -31.98 -8.10 23.20
N PRO A 281 -31.73 -7.51 24.38
CA PRO A 281 -30.45 -6.88 24.67
C PRO A 281 -29.34 -7.94 24.75
N GLY A 282 -28.11 -7.54 24.39
CA GLY A 282 -26.89 -8.37 24.47
C GLY A 282 -26.34 -8.85 23.15
N GLN A 283 -27.15 -9.07 22.12
CA GLN A 283 -26.67 -9.42 20.79
C GLN A 283 -26.64 -8.20 19.86
N LYS A 284 -25.50 -7.97 19.25
CA LYS A 284 -25.32 -6.91 18.26
C LYS A 284 -26.26 -7.10 17.07
N LEU A 285 -27.11 -6.12 16.79
CA LEU A 285 -28.09 -6.17 15.72
C LEU A 285 -27.67 -5.29 14.55
N ARG A 286 -27.53 -5.88 13.35
CA ARG A 286 -27.23 -5.16 12.11
C ARG A 286 -28.39 -5.24 11.13
N ARG A 287 -28.75 -4.11 10.54
CA ARG A 287 -29.74 -4.03 9.46
C ARG A 287 -29.24 -3.12 8.35
N PHE A 288 -29.69 -3.40 7.15
CA PHE A 288 -29.24 -2.71 5.93
C PHE A 288 -30.44 -2.13 5.18
N LYS A 289 -30.24 -0.97 4.58
CA LYS A 289 -31.17 -0.35 3.64
C LYS A 289 -30.41 0.12 2.40
N THR A 290 -30.94 -0.23 1.24
CA THR A 290 -30.44 0.26 -0.05
C THR A 290 -31.42 1.28 -0.57
N PHE A 291 -30.90 2.40 -1.10
CA PHE A 291 -31.69 3.47 -1.71
C PHE A 291 -30.86 4.26 -2.72
N SER A 292 -31.55 5.00 -3.59
CA SER A 292 -30.90 5.93 -4.51
C SER A 292 -30.73 7.29 -3.82
N TYR A 293 -29.54 7.88 -3.99
CA TYR A 293 -29.19 9.18 -3.43
C TYR A 293 -28.36 9.99 -4.43
N ALA A 294 -28.59 11.29 -4.45
CA ALA A 294 -27.80 12.24 -5.22
C ALA A 294 -27.36 13.40 -4.31
N ALA A 295 -26.04 13.59 -4.15
CA ALA A 295 -25.52 14.83 -3.62
C ALA A 295 -25.65 15.97 -4.65
N ARG A 296 -25.69 17.23 -4.19
CA ARG A 296 -25.81 18.39 -5.12
C ARG A 296 -24.66 18.48 -6.14
N SER A 297 -23.51 17.96 -5.78
CA SER A 297 -22.29 17.99 -6.61
C SER A 297 -22.15 16.75 -7.52
N TRP A 298 -23.02 15.74 -7.40
CA TRP A 298 -22.93 14.53 -8.24
C TRP A 298 -23.62 14.72 -9.57
N SER A 299 -23.04 14.16 -10.61
CA SER A 299 -23.59 14.19 -11.98
C SER A 299 -24.88 13.38 -12.13
N LYS A 300 -25.09 12.36 -11.29
CA LYS A 300 -26.27 11.48 -11.32
C LYS A 300 -26.56 10.86 -9.96
N PRO A 301 -27.80 10.35 -9.73
CA PRO A 301 -28.11 9.54 -8.56
C PRO A 301 -27.28 8.24 -8.57
N ARG A 302 -26.91 7.78 -7.37
CA ARG A 302 -26.12 6.57 -7.15
C ARG A 302 -26.74 5.68 -6.08
N ARG A 303 -26.45 4.38 -6.15
CA ARG A 303 -26.89 3.40 -5.16
C ARG A 303 -26.14 3.62 -3.85
N VAL A 304 -26.84 3.83 -2.77
CA VAL A 304 -26.29 3.93 -1.40
C VAL A 304 -26.82 2.79 -0.56
N ILE A 305 -25.95 2.20 0.22
CA ILE A 305 -26.29 1.17 1.20
C ILE A 305 -25.93 1.71 2.57
N ALA A 306 -26.94 1.79 3.45
CA ALA A 306 -26.76 2.14 4.85
C ALA A 306 -26.70 0.87 5.70
N ARG A 307 -25.74 0.81 6.60
CA ARG A 307 -25.66 -0.17 7.68
C ARG A 307 -26.04 0.54 8.98
N VAL A 308 -27.10 0.09 9.64
CA VAL A 308 -27.47 0.48 10.99
C VAL A 308 -27.13 -0.66 11.92
N GLU A 309 -26.31 -0.38 12.90
CA GLU A 309 -25.85 -1.30 13.91
C GLU A 309 -26.22 -0.77 15.29
N VAL A 310 -26.82 -1.61 16.14
CA VAL A 310 -27.14 -1.31 17.53
C VAL A 310 -26.55 -2.41 18.40
N GLY A 311 -25.83 -2.03 19.42
CA GLY A 311 -25.16 -2.93 20.35
C GLY A 311 -24.95 -2.30 21.72
N PRO A 312 -24.22 -2.95 22.63
CA PRO A 312 -23.94 -2.43 23.98
C PRO A 312 -23.26 -1.06 23.98
N MET A 313 -22.45 -0.77 22.95
CA MET A 313 -21.75 0.51 22.79
C MET A 313 -22.61 1.61 22.13
N GLY A 314 -23.92 1.36 21.95
CA GLY A 314 -24.84 2.30 21.32
C GLY A 314 -25.11 2.01 19.86
N ARG A 315 -25.46 3.06 19.10
CA ARG A 315 -25.81 2.98 17.68
C ARG A 315 -24.69 3.50 16.80
N ASP A 316 -24.29 2.70 15.81
CA ASP A 316 -23.41 3.10 14.72
C ASP A 316 -24.14 2.98 13.38
N THR A 317 -24.05 4.04 12.57
CA THR A 317 -24.62 4.07 11.24
C THR A 317 -23.54 4.50 10.26
N ARG A 318 -23.34 3.69 9.23
CA ARG A 318 -22.37 3.96 8.15
C ARG A 318 -23.04 3.80 6.79
N TYR A 319 -22.48 4.49 5.82
CA TYR A 319 -22.97 4.47 4.45
C TYR A 319 -21.84 4.13 3.49
N ILE A 320 -22.17 3.37 2.45
CA ILE A 320 -21.33 3.21 1.26
C ILE A 320 -22.12 3.60 0.03
N VAL A 321 -21.39 4.05 -1.00
CA VAL A 321 -21.92 4.28 -2.34
C VAL A 321 -21.24 3.33 -3.31
N THR A 322 -22.00 2.79 -4.27
CA THR A 322 -21.52 1.80 -5.23
C THR A 322 -22.27 1.88 -6.55
N ASN A 323 -21.64 1.46 -7.63
CA ASN A 323 -22.28 1.19 -8.92
C ASN A 323 -22.48 -0.32 -9.19
N LEU A 324 -22.11 -1.18 -8.26
CA LEU A 324 -22.35 -2.62 -8.41
C LEU A 324 -23.84 -2.90 -8.49
N GLU A 325 -24.24 -3.63 -9.53
CA GLU A 325 -25.61 -4.07 -9.73
C GLU A 325 -25.85 -5.42 -9.04
N GLY A 326 -27.12 -5.71 -8.71
CA GLY A 326 -27.49 -6.95 -8.04
C GLY A 326 -27.04 -7.04 -6.57
N GLY A 327 -27.13 -8.23 -5.99
CA GLY A 327 -26.73 -8.55 -4.62
C GLY A 327 -27.56 -7.87 -3.52
N ARG A 328 -27.69 -8.58 -2.36
CA ARG A 328 -28.28 -7.99 -1.17
C ARG A 328 -27.32 -6.94 -0.60
N GLY A 329 -27.84 -5.81 -0.13
CA GLY A 329 -27.01 -4.73 0.45
C GLY A 329 -26.10 -5.21 1.58
N LYS A 330 -26.52 -6.22 2.36
CA LYS A 330 -25.67 -6.87 3.36
C LYS A 330 -24.43 -7.48 2.74
N HIS A 331 -24.58 -8.26 1.69
CA HIS A 331 -23.45 -8.94 1.02
C HIS A 331 -22.45 -7.94 0.43
N LEU A 332 -22.95 -6.94 -0.29
CA LEU A 332 -22.09 -5.89 -0.88
C LEU A 332 -21.37 -5.02 0.17
N TYR A 333 -21.92 -4.95 1.40
CA TYR A 333 -21.31 -4.20 2.49
C TYR A 333 -20.28 -5.02 3.29
N GLU A 334 -20.57 -6.31 3.56
CA GLU A 334 -19.78 -7.16 4.46
C GLU A 334 -18.73 -8.01 3.71
N SER A 335 -18.98 -8.30 2.45
CA SER A 335 -18.07 -9.09 1.60
C SER A 335 -18.01 -8.43 0.23
N PRO A 336 -17.34 -7.31 0.09
CA PRO A 336 -17.13 -6.72 -1.22
C PRO A 336 -16.13 -7.58 -1.98
N ILE A 337 -16.61 -8.71 -2.45
CA ILE A 337 -16.10 -9.67 -3.45
C ILE A 337 -14.64 -10.10 -3.25
#